data_e89e87cf2a3f91f9571410bb7c5287b1
#
_entry.id   e89e87cf2a3f91f9571410bb7c5287b1
#
_cell.length_a   1.000
_cell.length_b   1.000
_cell.length_c   1.000
_cell.angle_alpha   90.00
_cell.angle_beta   90.00
_cell.angle_gamma   90.00
#
_symmetry.space_group_name_H-M   'P 1'
#
loop_
_entity.id
_entity.type
_entity.pdbx_description
1 polymer ?
#
loop_
_entity_poly.entity_id
_entity_poly.type
_entity_poly.pdbx_seq_one_letter_code
_entity_poly.pdbx_strand_id
1 'polypeptide(L)'
;MLGILGLFLRAAAGHILYLALHLESGSFPRPLSPDQERAAFAQLRGGGAGAARARDLLIRHNLRLVAHICKKYYAGTAAQDDLISIGTIGLIKSVDTFDPDKGKRFSSYASRCIENELRMELRRVRKAGVQVSLQEPLEAGGQLTLADTLPDDAEMEADCEQRADAARLRGLVDALPPRERAVMRMRYGFGGGPRTQQQTAQALGISRSYV
;
A
#
# COMPACT_ATOMS: atom_id res chain seq x y z
N MET A 1 22.53 51.15 -5.40
CA MET A 1 21.78 50.39 -6.43
C MET A 1 22.57 49.29 -7.11
N LEU A 2 23.85 49.41 -7.38
CA LEU A 2 24.68 48.34 -8.01
C LEU A 2 24.89 47.08 -7.14
N GLY A 3 24.83 47.17 -5.81
CA GLY A 3 25.04 46.01 -4.91
C GLY A 3 23.89 44.99 -4.92
N ILE A 4 22.64 45.45 -5.08
CA ILE A 4 21.46 44.58 -5.05
C ILE A 4 21.35 43.79 -6.36
N LEU A 5 21.68 44.45 -7.46
CA LEU A 5 21.71 43.84 -8.80
C LEU A 5 22.77 42.73 -8.88
N GLY A 6 23.94 42.94 -8.28
CA GLY A 6 25.01 41.93 -8.19
C GLY A 6 24.62 40.69 -7.35
N LEU A 7 23.87 40.93 -6.27
CA LEU A 7 23.38 39.84 -5.42
C LEU A 7 22.32 38.97 -6.13
N PHE A 8 21.39 39.61 -6.86
CA PHE A 8 20.39 38.92 -7.69
C PHE A 8 21.04 38.13 -8.84
N LEU A 9 22.04 38.69 -9.50
CA LEU A 9 22.77 38.01 -10.58
C LEU A 9 23.55 36.80 -10.05
N ARG A 10 24.16 36.87 -8.86
CA ARG A 10 24.83 35.73 -8.19
C ARG A 10 23.83 34.65 -7.77
N ALA A 11 22.70 35.02 -7.22
CA ALA A 11 21.64 34.07 -6.85
C ALA A 11 21.05 33.38 -8.08
N ALA A 12 20.78 34.13 -9.14
CA ALA A 12 20.29 33.58 -10.42
C ALA A 12 21.33 32.65 -11.08
N ALA A 13 22.63 33.04 -11.10
CA ALA A 13 23.70 32.20 -11.61
C ALA A 13 23.87 30.90 -10.79
N GLY A 14 23.75 30.97 -9.46
CA GLY A 14 23.75 29.78 -8.58
C GLY A 14 22.60 28.84 -8.87
N HIS A 15 21.39 29.36 -9.09
CA HIS A 15 20.22 28.55 -9.44
C HIS A 15 20.33 27.95 -10.85
N ILE A 16 20.85 28.71 -11.81
CA ILE A 16 21.08 28.22 -13.18
C ILE A 16 22.17 27.15 -13.18
N LEU A 17 23.26 27.35 -12.43
CA LEU A 17 24.33 26.37 -12.30
C LEU A 17 23.87 25.11 -11.56
N TYR A 18 23.05 25.26 -10.51
CA TYR A 18 22.42 24.13 -9.82
C TYR A 18 21.48 23.35 -10.72
N LEU A 19 20.63 24.03 -11.52
CA LEU A 19 19.77 23.43 -12.53
C LEU A 19 20.58 22.76 -13.64
N ALA A 20 21.65 23.40 -14.14
CA ALA A 20 22.53 22.82 -15.18
C ALA A 20 23.25 21.56 -14.66
N LEU A 21 23.80 21.58 -13.44
CA LEU A 21 24.43 20.42 -12.81
C LEU A 21 23.45 19.29 -12.53
N HIS A 22 22.18 19.60 -12.19
CA HIS A 22 21.12 18.59 -12.01
C HIS A 22 20.58 18.07 -13.35
N LEU A 23 20.64 18.85 -14.42
CA LEU A 23 20.27 18.43 -15.76
C LEU A 23 21.35 17.59 -16.45
N GLU A 24 22.63 17.81 -16.13
CA GLU A 24 23.76 17.04 -16.66
C GLU A 24 23.99 15.71 -15.92
N SER A 25 23.68 15.61 -14.63
CA SER A 25 23.65 14.32 -13.94
C SER A 25 22.40 13.57 -14.40
N GLY A 26 22.53 12.89 -15.54
CA GLY A 26 21.46 12.12 -16.17
C GLY A 26 20.84 11.12 -15.19
N SER A 27 19.78 11.56 -14.53
CA SER A 27 19.03 10.78 -13.53
C SER A 27 18.54 9.44 -14.08
N PHE A 28 18.40 9.34 -15.38
CA PHE A 28 17.95 8.13 -16.06
C PHE A 28 18.88 7.72 -17.21
N PRO A 29 19.15 6.43 -17.38
CA PRO A 29 19.96 5.92 -18.50
C PRO A 29 19.30 6.29 -19.85
N ARG A 30 20.14 6.36 -20.90
CA ARG A 30 19.64 6.64 -22.25
C ARG A 30 18.72 5.53 -22.74
N PRO A 31 17.69 5.85 -23.54
CA PRO A 31 16.82 4.84 -24.16
C PRO A 31 17.63 3.81 -24.96
N LEU A 32 17.15 2.57 -24.99
CA LEU A 32 17.73 1.51 -25.82
C LEU A 32 17.50 1.79 -27.30
N SER A 33 18.44 1.36 -28.13
CA SER A 33 18.19 1.33 -29.59
C SER A 33 17.10 0.28 -29.92
N PRO A 34 16.42 0.39 -31.08
CA PRO A 34 15.39 -0.58 -31.46
C PRO A 34 15.88 -2.01 -31.51
N ASP A 35 17.16 -2.22 -31.88
CA ASP A 35 17.77 -3.55 -31.96
C ASP A 35 18.08 -4.09 -30.55
N GLN A 36 18.59 -3.26 -29.66
CA GLN A 36 18.81 -3.61 -28.25
C GLN A 36 17.50 -3.93 -27.53
N GLU A 37 16.44 -3.16 -27.80
CA GLU A 37 15.11 -3.39 -27.21
C GLU A 37 14.56 -4.74 -27.68
N ARG A 38 14.65 -5.05 -28.99
CA ARG A 38 14.23 -6.35 -29.53
C ARG A 38 15.04 -7.51 -28.96
N ALA A 39 16.36 -7.37 -28.85
CA ALA A 39 17.22 -8.40 -28.26
C ALA A 39 16.89 -8.64 -26.79
N ALA A 40 16.62 -7.57 -26.01
CA ALA A 40 16.24 -7.69 -24.61
C ALA A 40 14.88 -8.40 -24.45
N PHE A 41 13.88 -8.11 -25.29
CA PHE A 41 12.60 -8.83 -25.27
C PHE A 41 12.74 -10.30 -25.68
N ALA A 42 13.58 -10.60 -26.67
CA ALA A 42 13.88 -11.99 -27.06
C ALA A 42 14.54 -12.77 -25.90
N GLN A 43 15.49 -12.13 -25.20
CA GLN A 43 16.13 -12.72 -24.03
C GLN A 43 15.17 -12.90 -22.85
N LEU A 44 14.25 -11.94 -22.63
CA LEU A 44 13.22 -12.04 -21.60
C LEU A 44 12.31 -13.25 -21.83
N ARG A 45 11.87 -13.48 -23.09
CA ARG A 45 11.03 -14.62 -23.47
C ARG A 45 11.75 -15.96 -23.40
N GLY A 46 13.07 -15.98 -23.65
CA GLY A 46 13.88 -17.20 -23.60
C GLY A 46 14.00 -17.81 -22.20
N GLY A 47 13.62 -17.07 -21.16
CA GLY A 47 13.71 -17.53 -19.77
C GLY A 47 15.14 -17.67 -19.24
N GLY A 48 15.26 -18.30 -18.08
CA GLY A 48 16.56 -18.58 -17.46
C GLY A 48 17.23 -17.37 -16.78
N ALA A 49 18.51 -17.50 -16.44
CA ALA A 49 19.27 -16.48 -15.69
C ALA A 49 19.42 -15.13 -16.42
N GLY A 50 19.27 -15.12 -17.75
CA GLY A 50 19.33 -13.91 -18.58
C GLY A 50 18.04 -13.07 -18.55
N ALA A 51 16.89 -13.71 -18.36
CA ALA A 51 15.58 -13.06 -18.42
C ALA A 51 15.42 -11.96 -17.35
N ALA A 52 15.86 -12.21 -16.13
CA ALA A 52 15.81 -11.22 -15.05
C ALA A 52 16.66 -9.99 -15.36
N ARG A 53 17.86 -10.18 -15.95
CA ARG A 53 18.73 -9.07 -16.36
C ARG A 53 18.13 -8.28 -17.53
N ALA A 54 17.54 -8.95 -18.49
CA ALA A 54 16.88 -8.31 -19.64
C ALA A 54 15.66 -7.50 -19.18
N ARG A 55 14.86 -8.03 -18.25
CA ARG A 55 13.75 -7.34 -17.61
C ARG A 55 14.19 -6.05 -16.93
N ASP A 56 15.22 -6.14 -16.10
CA ASP A 56 15.78 -5.00 -15.37
C ASP A 56 16.34 -3.94 -16.32
N LEU A 57 17.02 -4.35 -17.38
CA LEU A 57 17.51 -3.47 -18.44
C LEU A 57 16.36 -2.70 -19.11
N LEU A 58 15.29 -3.39 -19.51
CA LEU A 58 14.12 -2.79 -20.15
C LEU A 58 13.46 -1.77 -19.23
N ILE A 59 13.30 -2.07 -17.94
CA ILE A 59 12.69 -1.17 -16.97
C ILE A 59 13.57 0.08 -16.80
N ARG A 60 14.85 -0.07 -16.49
CA ARG A 60 15.76 1.05 -16.20
C ARG A 60 15.87 2.03 -17.35
N HIS A 61 15.98 1.55 -18.58
CA HIS A 61 16.15 2.40 -19.77
C HIS A 61 14.86 3.07 -20.23
N ASN A 62 13.69 2.69 -19.65
CA ASN A 62 12.39 3.30 -19.94
C ASN A 62 11.82 4.17 -18.80
N LEU A 63 12.53 4.35 -17.67
CA LEU A 63 12.08 5.21 -16.56
C LEU A 63 11.86 6.67 -17.01
N ARG A 64 12.62 7.15 -18.00
CA ARG A 64 12.42 8.49 -18.57
C ARG A 64 11.03 8.66 -19.20
N LEU A 65 10.48 7.60 -19.78
CA LEU A 65 9.11 7.58 -20.31
C LEU A 65 8.09 7.75 -19.18
N VAL A 66 8.30 7.08 -18.04
CA VAL A 66 7.44 7.24 -16.84
C VAL A 66 7.43 8.69 -16.40
N ALA A 67 8.59 9.29 -16.18
CA ALA A 67 8.69 10.68 -15.74
C ALA A 67 7.99 11.65 -16.72
N HIS A 68 8.14 11.42 -18.05
CA HIS A 68 7.49 12.22 -19.06
C HIS A 68 5.96 12.13 -19.00
N ILE A 69 5.41 10.95 -18.80
CA ILE A 69 3.96 10.74 -18.73
C ILE A 69 3.42 11.29 -17.41
N CYS A 70 4.07 11.01 -16.29
CA CYS A 70 3.66 11.50 -14.97
C CYS A 70 3.58 13.02 -14.92
N LYS A 71 4.47 13.72 -15.64
CA LYS A 71 4.47 15.20 -15.71
C LYS A 71 3.11 15.79 -16.13
N LYS A 72 2.32 15.08 -16.91
CA LYS A 72 0.97 15.54 -17.32
C LYS A 72 -0.04 15.51 -16.16
N TYR A 73 0.25 14.77 -15.09
CA TYR A 73 -0.63 14.54 -13.95
C TYR A 73 -0.20 15.31 -12.69
N TYR A 74 0.93 16.06 -12.74
CA TYR A 74 1.46 16.80 -11.57
C TYR A 74 0.57 17.95 -11.09
N ALA A 75 -0.37 18.40 -11.91
CA ALA A 75 -1.31 19.46 -11.53
C ALA A 75 -2.39 18.98 -10.53
N GLY A 76 -2.37 17.74 -10.14
CA GLY A 76 -3.28 17.14 -9.16
C GLY A 76 -2.67 17.02 -7.77
N THR A 77 -3.47 16.58 -6.81
CA THR A 77 -3.22 16.52 -5.37
C THR A 77 -2.26 15.42 -4.90
N ALA A 78 -1.72 14.59 -5.79
CA ALA A 78 -0.79 13.52 -5.41
C ALA A 78 0.65 14.04 -5.38
N ALA A 79 1.45 13.55 -4.41
CA ALA A 79 2.87 13.83 -4.37
C ALA A 79 3.54 13.33 -5.67
N GLN A 80 4.49 14.10 -6.19
CA GLN A 80 5.19 13.79 -7.45
C GLN A 80 5.85 12.40 -7.41
N ASP A 81 6.46 12.06 -6.29
CA ASP A 81 7.16 10.80 -6.09
C ASP A 81 6.20 9.59 -6.10
N ASP A 82 5.00 9.75 -5.55
CA ASP A 82 3.96 8.73 -5.59
C ASP A 82 3.50 8.45 -7.02
N LEU A 83 3.28 9.49 -7.83
CA LEU A 83 2.91 9.34 -9.23
C LEU A 83 4.00 8.63 -10.05
N ILE A 84 5.27 8.93 -9.80
CA ILE A 84 6.40 8.25 -10.45
C ILE A 84 6.44 6.78 -10.03
N SER A 85 6.22 6.49 -8.76
CA SER A 85 6.18 5.12 -8.24
C SER A 85 5.06 4.31 -8.88
N ILE A 86 3.85 4.86 -8.95
CA ILE A 86 2.68 4.24 -9.60
C ILE A 86 2.93 4.05 -11.11
N GLY A 87 3.47 5.08 -11.76
CA GLY A 87 3.84 4.99 -13.18
C GLY A 87 4.89 3.91 -13.45
N THR A 88 5.83 3.73 -12.51
CA THR A 88 6.84 2.66 -12.60
C THR A 88 6.20 1.28 -12.49
N ILE A 89 5.18 1.09 -11.65
CA ILE A 89 4.40 -0.15 -11.60
C ILE A 89 3.74 -0.42 -12.97
N GLY A 90 3.16 0.61 -13.59
CA GLY A 90 2.61 0.52 -14.95
C GLY A 90 3.63 0.10 -16.00
N LEU A 91 4.86 0.65 -15.92
CA LEU A 91 5.97 0.26 -16.79
C LEU A 91 6.36 -1.21 -16.56
N ILE A 92 6.51 -1.64 -15.32
CA ILE A 92 6.84 -3.04 -14.97
C ILE A 92 5.81 -3.99 -15.57
N LYS A 93 4.52 -3.72 -15.34
CA LYS A 93 3.42 -4.51 -15.93
C LYS A 93 3.51 -4.55 -17.46
N SER A 94 3.88 -3.43 -18.09
CA SER A 94 4.01 -3.37 -19.54
C SER A 94 5.17 -4.22 -20.07
N VAL A 95 6.31 -4.25 -19.38
CA VAL A 95 7.45 -5.11 -19.74
C VAL A 95 7.08 -6.59 -19.65
N ASP A 96 6.35 -6.96 -18.59
CA ASP A 96 5.98 -8.36 -18.34
C ASP A 96 4.89 -8.87 -19.32
N THR A 97 4.07 -7.97 -19.88
CA THR A 97 2.92 -8.36 -20.73
C THR A 97 3.05 -7.97 -22.19
N PHE A 98 4.12 -7.27 -22.58
CA PHE A 98 4.32 -6.85 -23.95
C PHE A 98 4.63 -8.02 -24.88
N ASP A 99 3.96 -7.99 -26.04
CA ASP A 99 4.16 -8.93 -27.12
C ASP A 99 4.74 -8.24 -28.36
N PRO A 100 6.06 -8.40 -28.65
CA PRO A 100 6.69 -7.80 -29.83
C PRO A 100 6.10 -8.27 -31.16
N ASP A 101 5.52 -9.48 -31.23
CA ASP A 101 5.00 -10.06 -32.46
C ASP A 101 3.72 -9.38 -32.94
N LYS A 102 3.06 -8.58 -32.08
CA LYS A 102 1.88 -7.78 -32.43
C LYS A 102 2.18 -6.52 -33.26
N GLY A 103 3.42 -6.30 -33.68
CA GLY A 103 3.82 -5.19 -34.56
C GLY A 103 3.66 -3.78 -33.99
N LYS A 104 3.42 -3.64 -32.67
CA LYS A 104 3.30 -2.34 -31.98
C LYS A 104 4.63 -1.96 -31.33
N ARG A 105 4.91 -0.66 -31.26
CA ARG A 105 6.08 -0.15 -30.53
C ARG A 105 5.86 -0.33 -29.03
N PHE A 106 6.89 -0.78 -28.31
CA PHE A 106 6.85 -0.94 -26.87
C PHE A 106 6.48 0.38 -26.15
N SER A 107 7.09 1.50 -26.56
CA SER A 107 6.80 2.82 -25.97
C SER A 107 5.32 3.20 -26.01
N SER A 108 4.62 2.89 -27.11
CA SER A 108 3.18 3.16 -27.23
C SER A 108 2.33 2.27 -26.33
N TYR A 109 2.73 1.01 -26.16
CA TYR A 109 2.06 0.08 -25.25
C TYR A 109 2.30 0.47 -23.79
N ALA A 110 3.56 0.71 -23.42
CA ALA A 110 3.96 1.12 -22.08
C ALA A 110 3.29 2.43 -21.66
N SER A 111 3.20 3.42 -22.57
CA SER A 111 2.51 4.66 -22.28
C SER A 111 1.05 4.44 -21.84
N ARG A 112 0.33 3.55 -22.51
CA ARG A 112 -1.07 3.23 -22.15
C ARG A 112 -1.15 2.51 -20.80
N CYS A 113 -0.23 1.58 -20.53
CA CYS A 113 -0.18 0.87 -19.24
C CYS A 113 0.09 1.86 -18.10
N ILE A 114 1.07 2.75 -18.25
CA ILE A 114 1.41 3.79 -17.28
C ILE A 114 0.22 4.72 -17.04
N GLU A 115 -0.40 5.24 -18.12
CA GLU A 115 -1.58 6.11 -17.99
C GLU A 115 -2.75 5.41 -17.30
N ASN A 116 -2.97 4.13 -17.55
CA ASN A 116 -4.05 3.38 -16.92
C ASN A 116 -3.82 3.24 -15.40
N GLU A 117 -2.60 2.92 -14.96
CA GLU A 117 -2.27 2.85 -13.53
C GLU A 117 -2.47 4.22 -12.86
N LEU A 118 -1.97 5.30 -13.46
CA LEU A 118 -2.17 6.65 -12.95
C LEU A 118 -3.65 7.02 -12.84
N ARG A 119 -4.46 6.71 -13.86
CA ARG A 119 -5.91 6.97 -13.84
C ARG A 119 -6.65 6.12 -12.81
N MET A 120 -6.21 4.89 -12.59
CA MET A 120 -6.78 4.03 -11.52
C MET A 120 -6.52 4.63 -10.15
N GLU A 121 -5.29 5.09 -9.89
CA GLU A 121 -4.93 5.72 -8.62
C GLU A 121 -5.69 7.05 -8.41
N LEU A 122 -5.75 7.91 -9.42
CA LEU A 122 -6.50 9.16 -9.33
C LEU A 122 -7.99 8.92 -9.03
N ARG A 123 -8.58 7.84 -9.58
CA ARG A 123 -9.96 7.44 -9.22
C ARG A 123 -10.05 6.95 -7.78
N ARG A 124 -9.06 6.19 -7.30
CA ARG A 124 -8.99 5.71 -5.91
C ARG A 124 -8.93 6.88 -4.92
N VAL A 125 -8.04 7.84 -5.19
CA VAL A 125 -7.88 9.05 -4.35
C VAL A 125 -9.17 9.87 -4.33
N ARG A 126 -9.79 10.09 -5.48
CA ARG A 126 -11.09 10.80 -5.56
C ARG A 126 -12.19 10.11 -4.78
N LYS A 127 -12.23 8.77 -4.79
CA LYS A 127 -13.21 7.99 -4.05
C LYS A 127 -12.96 7.99 -2.54
N ALA A 128 -11.70 8.06 -2.11
CA ALA A 128 -11.31 8.11 -0.70
C ALA A 128 -11.73 9.43 -0.01
N GLY A 129 -11.99 10.50 -0.80
CA GLY A 129 -12.34 11.81 -0.25
C GLY A 129 -11.13 12.59 0.26
N VAL A 130 -11.41 13.71 0.91
CA VAL A 130 -10.38 14.56 1.53
C VAL A 130 -9.94 13.91 2.85
N GLN A 131 -8.64 13.64 2.96
CA GLN A 131 -8.03 13.19 4.20
C GLN A 131 -7.54 14.41 4.98
N VAL A 132 -7.94 14.50 6.24
CA VAL A 132 -7.51 15.53 7.18
C VAL A 132 -6.56 14.90 8.19
N SER A 133 -5.48 15.60 8.53
CA SER A 133 -4.54 15.11 9.54
C SER A 133 -5.17 15.15 10.92
N LEU A 134 -5.06 14.08 11.69
CA LEU A 134 -5.51 14.06 13.08
C LEU A 134 -4.73 15.05 13.97
N GLN A 135 -3.52 15.43 13.57
CA GLN A 135 -2.70 16.42 14.27
C GLN A 135 -2.94 17.86 13.78
N GLU A 136 -3.93 18.07 12.92
CA GLU A 136 -4.29 19.42 12.49
C GLU A 136 -4.87 20.19 13.67
N PRO A 137 -4.31 21.39 14.00
CA PRO A 137 -4.84 22.20 15.08
C PRO A 137 -6.22 22.74 14.72
N LEU A 138 -7.18 22.65 15.65
CA LEU A 138 -8.56 23.14 15.45
C LEU A 138 -8.64 24.65 15.36
N GLU A 139 -7.71 25.37 16.03
CA GLU A 139 -7.63 26.82 16.01
C GLU A 139 -6.20 27.25 15.63
N ALA A 140 -6.08 28.36 14.93
CA ALA A 140 -4.79 28.94 14.56
C ALA A 140 -3.99 29.33 15.82
N GLY A 141 -2.96 28.55 16.15
CA GLY A 141 -2.13 28.71 17.34
C GLY A 141 -2.63 27.97 18.58
N GLY A 142 -3.70 27.19 18.50
CA GLY A 142 -4.19 26.33 19.58
C GLY A 142 -3.36 25.07 19.77
N GLN A 143 -3.33 24.54 20.99
CA GLN A 143 -2.70 23.25 21.32
C GLN A 143 -3.63 22.06 21.07
N LEU A 144 -4.94 22.30 20.91
CA LEU A 144 -5.95 21.26 20.65
C LEU A 144 -5.88 20.81 19.20
N THR A 145 -5.76 19.49 19.01
CA THR A 145 -5.76 18.85 17.70
C THR A 145 -7.09 18.15 17.43
N LEU A 146 -7.34 17.79 16.16
CA LEU A 146 -8.51 16.99 15.78
C LEU A 146 -8.53 15.64 16.52
N ALA A 147 -7.36 15.05 16.79
CA ALA A 147 -7.25 13.81 17.56
C ALA A 147 -7.83 13.93 18.98
N ASP A 148 -7.67 15.09 19.62
CA ASP A 148 -8.12 15.31 21.00
C ASP A 148 -9.65 15.43 21.12
N THR A 149 -10.35 15.62 20.00
CA THR A 149 -11.81 15.74 19.97
C THR A 149 -12.53 14.46 19.59
N LEU A 150 -11.79 13.43 19.15
CA LEU A 150 -12.40 12.16 18.80
C LEU A 150 -12.78 11.40 20.09
N PRO A 151 -14.04 10.96 20.23
CA PRO A 151 -14.43 10.13 21.35
C PRO A 151 -13.72 8.77 21.25
N ASP A 152 -13.30 8.25 22.39
CA ASP A 152 -12.89 6.86 22.52
C ASP A 152 -14.16 6.00 22.62
N ASP A 153 -14.30 5.03 21.71
CA ASP A 153 -15.41 4.06 21.72
C ASP A 153 -15.24 2.98 22.82
N ALA A 154 -14.20 3.06 23.64
CA ALA A 154 -13.96 2.15 24.75
C ALA A 154 -14.94 2.47 25.90
N GLU A 155 -16.04 1.75 25.94
CA GLU A 155 -16.99 1.76 27.07
C GLU A 155 -16.36 1.01 28.26
N MET A 156 -15.55 1.72 29.05
CA MET A 156 -14.85 1.15 30.21
C MET A 156 -15.82 0.51 31.21
N GLU A 157 -17.00 1.09 31.38
CA GLU A 157 -18.04 0.56 32.27
C GLU A 157 -18.58 -0.78 31.76
N ALA A 158 -18.94 -0.88 30.48
CA ALA A 158 -19.42 -2.11 29.86
C ALA A 158 -18.35 -3.21 29.88
N ASP A 159 -17.10 -2.88 29.62
CA ASP A 159 -15.97 -3.81 29.74
C ASP A 159 -15.78 -4.32 31.19
N CYS A 160 -15.92 -3.46 32.17
CA CYS A 160 -15.81 -3.80 33.57
C CYS A 160 -16.97 -4.74 34.01
N GLU A 161 -18.21 -4.40 33.63
CA GLU A 161 -19.38 -5.26 33.86
C GLU A 161 -19.23 -6.63 33.19
N GLN A 162 -18.82 -6.65 31.92
CA GLN A 162 -18.61 -7.90 31.19
C GLN A 162 -17.55 -8.80 31.86
N ARG A 163 -16.45 -8.20 32.34
CA ARG A 163 -15.40 -8.95 33.08
C ARG A 163 -15.92 -9.48 34.42
N ALA A 164 -16.69 -8.67 35.15
CA ALA A 164 -17.31 -9.09 36.41
C ALA A 164 -18.32 -10.23 36.19
N ASP A 165 -19.19 -10.10 35.19
CA ASP A 165 -20.15 -11.14 34.82
C ASP A 165 -19.48 -12.43 34.33
N ALA A 166 -18.40 -12.31 33.53
CA ALA A 166 -17.62 -13.45 33.12
C ALA A 166 -16.96 -14.16 34.29
N ALA A 167 -16.48 -13.43 35.29
CA ALA A 167 -15.90 -14.03 36.52
C ALA A 167 -16.99 -14.74 37.34
N ARG A 168 -18.16 -14.10 37.50
CA ARG A 168 -19.33 -14.67 38.20
C ARG A 168 -19.80 -15.95 37.49
N LEU A 169 -19.94 -15.92 36.17
CA LEU A 169 -20.33 -17.09 35.37
C LEU A 169 -19.37 -18.25 35.54
N ARG A 170 -18.05 -17.98 35.54
CA ARG A 170 -17.04 -19.01 35.78
C ARG A 170 -17.22 -19.64 37.16
N GLY A 171 -17.44 -18.83 38.19
CA GLY A 171 -17.71 -19.32 39.55
C GLY A 171 -18.97 -20.20 39.63
N LEU A 172 -20.06 -19.82 38.93
CA LEU A 172 -21.26 -20.63 38.85
C LEU A 172 -21.04 -21.96 38.14
N VAL A 173 -20.31 -21.94 37.02
CA VAL A 173 -19.95 -23.18 36.30
C VAL A 173 -19.07 -24.10 37.17
N ASP A 174 -18.16 -23.53 37.93
CA ASP A 174 -17.28 -24.32 38.83
C ASP A 174 -18.02 -24.89 40.05
N ALA A 175 -19.14 -24.32 40.44
CA ALA A 175 -20.02 -24.83 41.52
C ALA A 175 -20.95 -25.96 41.05
N LEU A 176 -21.08 -26.22 39.75
CA LEU A 176 -21.91 -27.28 39.19
C LEU A 176 -21.36 -28.67 39.59
N PRO A 177 -22.25 -29.71 39.66
CA PRO A 177 -21.83 -31.10 39.81
C PRO A 177 -20.77 -31.48 38.76
N PRO A 178 -19.83 -32.41 39.08
CA PRO A 178 -18.66 -32.67 38.23
C PRO A 178 -19.02 -33.00 36.76
N ARG A 179 -20.12 -33.72 36.57
CA ARG A 179 -20.56 -34.15 35.22
C ARG A 179 -21.09 -32.98 34.41
N GLU A 180 -21.95 -32.13 34.99
CA GLU A 180 -22.52 -30.96 34.37
C GLU A 180 -21.45 -29.91 34.10
N ARG A 181 -20.53 -29.70 35.02
CA ARG A 181 -19.36 -28.84 34.86
C ARG A 181 -18.52 -29.26 33.66
N ALA A 182 -18.26 -30.59 33.51
CA ALA A 182 -17.49 -31.09 32.38
C ALA A 182 -18.20 -30.80 31.02
N VAL A 183 -19.51 -31.02 30.97
CA VAL A 183 -20.31 -30.70 29.77
C VAL A 183 -20.22 -29.21 29.45
N MET A 184 -20.46 -28.32 30.43
CA MET A 184 -20.44 -26.85 30.23
C MET A 184 -19.05 -26.40 29.77
N ARG A 185 -17.98 -26.86 30.41
CA ARG A 185 -16.61 -26.51 30.05
C ARG A 185 -16.26 -26.91 28.60
N MET A 186 -16.65 -28.12 28.18
CA MET A 186 -16.41 -28.56 26.79
C MET A 186 -17.26 -27.86 25.77
N ARG A 187 -18.54 -27.62 26.06
CA ARG A 187 -19.49 -26.98 25.13
C ARG A 187 -19.15 -25.52 24.86
N TYR A 188 -18.80 -24.78 25.90
CA TYR A 188 -18.55 -23.34 25.83
C TYR A 188 -17.05 -22.98 25.79
N GLY A 189 -16.16 -23.98 25.82
CA GLY A 189 -14.74 -23.75 25.62
C GLY A 189 -14.03 -23.12 26.80
N PHE A 190 -14.49 -23.35 28.06
CA PHE A 190 -13.77 -22.90 29.23
C PHE A 190 -12.44 -23.65 29.38
N GLY A 191 -11.34 -23.05 28.96
CA GLY A 191 -10.00 -23.63 28.97
C GLY A 191 -9.60 -24.36 27.69
N GLY A 192 -10.36 -24.18 26.59
CA GLY A 192 -10.05 -24.73 25.27
C GLY A 192 -11.06 -24.25 24.21
N GLY A 193 -11.01 -24.76 22.99
CA GLY A 193 -11.99 -24.45 21.96
C GLY A 193 -13.38 -25.07 22.25
N PRO A 194 -14.51 -24.42 21.90
CA PRO A 194 -15.85 -24.97 22.09
C PRO A 194 -16.06 -26.22 21.24
N ARG A 195 -16.70 -27.25 21.83
CA ARG A 195 -16.99 -28.53 21.17
C ARG A 195 -18.46 -28.66 20.80
N THR A 196 -18.75 -29.38 19.72
CA THR A 196 -20.11 -29.71 19.34
C THR A 196 -20.74 -30.68 20.35
N GLN A 197 -22.07 -30.77 20.40
CA GLN A 197 -22.76 -31.76 21.26
C GLN A 197 -22.26 -33.19 21.00
N GLN A 198 -22.06 -33.56 19.76
CA GLN A 198 -21.58 -34.88 19.37
C GLN A 198 -20.17 -35.15 19.87
N GLN A 199 -19.26 -34.21 19.76
CA GLN A 199 -17.89 -34.33 20.25
C GLN A 199 -17.85 -34.39 21.79
N THR A 200 -18.72 -33.63 22.47
CA THR A 200 -18.87 -33.66 23.92
C THR A 200 -19.42 -34.99 24.40
N ALA A 201 -20.45 -35.50 23.74
CA ALA A 201 -21.04 -36.80 24.02
C ALA A 201 -20.01 -37.93 23.88
N GLN A 202 -19.25 -37.92 22.79
CA GLN A 202 -18.16 -38.91 22.57
C GLN A 202 -17.07 -38.82 23.65
N ALA A 203 -16.65 -37.59 24.00
CA ALA A 203 -15.61 -37.41 25.02
C ALA A 203 -16.01 -37.84 26.42
N LEU A 204 -17.30 -37.75 26.74
CA LEU A 204 -17.86 -38.12 28.05
C LEU A 204 -18.49 -39.53 28.09
N GLY A 205 -18.51 -40.26 26.96
CA GLY A 205 -19.10 -41.59 26.87
C GLY A 205 -20.61 -41.61 27.11
N ILE A 206 -21.36 -40.56 26.74
CA ILE A 206 -22.80 -40.41 26.93
C ILE A 206 -23.51 -40.23 25.61
N SER A 207 -24.83 -40.39 25.58
CA SER A 207 -25.61 -40.10 24.36
C SER A 207 -25.71 -38.61 24.13
N ARG A 208 -25.86 -38.23 22.87
CA ARG A 208 -26.00 -36.81 22.47
C ARG A 208 -27.18 -36.10 23.15
N SER A 209 -28.25 -36.83 23.44
CA SER A 209 -29.44 -36.28 24.10
C SER A 209 -29.23 -35.94 25.60
N TYR A 210 -28.14 -36.42 26.19
CA TYR A 210 -27.77 -36.08 27.56
C TYR A 210 -26.76 -34.93 27.69
N VAL A 211 -26.33 -34.35 26.59
CA VAL A 211 -25.48 -33.15 26.50
C VAL A 211 -26.32 -31.91 26.32
#